data_fc9b0701d8f24b06e1d958be6bb0f768
#
_entry.id   fc9b0701d8f24b06e1d958be6bb0f768
#
_cell.length_a   1.000
_cell.length_b   1.000
_cell.length_c   1.000
_cell.angle_alpha   90.00
_cell.angle_beta   90.00
_cell.angle_gamma   90.00
#
_symmetry.space_group_name_H-M   'P 1'
#
loop_
_entity.id
_entity.type
_entity.pdbx_description
1 polymer ?
#
loop_
_entity_poly.entity_id
_entity_poly.type
_entity_poly.pdbx_seq_one_letter_code
_entity_poly.pdbx_strand_id
1 'polypeptide(L)'
;GSDLSASRNLWGHCNRSWRLYRWEYYTYQVNQQTLRLTANGEETTFSGRNHHFQDGAHHEIMTFDEDNALALLNFITTHQNSKVRVEGIGDKPTRNWVYYLNDKEKEALSDTYQLGFLMKDINQLERMQRTANAQINRYTK
;
A
#
# COMPACT_ATOMS: atom_id res chain seq x y z
N GLY A 1 13.09 -19.83 5.69
CA GLY A 1 12.86 -20.18 4.38
C GLY A 1 11.53 -19.72 3.85
N SER A 2 11.31 -20.09 2.65
CA SER A 2 10.09 -19.76 1.93
C SER A 2 8.82 -20.23 2.64
N ASP A 3 8.96 -21.22 3.50
CA ASP A 3 7.82 -21.78 4.23
C ASP A 3 7.27 -20.87 5.32
N LEU A 4 8.02 -19.85 5.68
CA LEU A 4 7.58 -18.86 6.66
C LEU A 4 6.74 -17.78 6.01
N SER A 5 6.91 -17.61 4.70
CA SER A 5 6.18 -16.60 3.98
C SER A 5 4.76 -17.07 3.72
N ALA A 6 3.90 -16.12 3.60
CA ALA A 6 2.58 -16.38 3.10
C ALA A 6 2.65 -17.09 1.77
N SER A 7 1.80 -18.07 1.60
CA SER A 7 1.58 -18.64 0.30
C SER A 7 0.98 -17.62 -0.67
N ARG A 8 0.51 -16.47 -0.15
CA ARG A 8 -0.06 -15.38 -0.95
C ARG A 8 0.29 -14.03 -0.37
N ASN A 9 0.82 -13.18 -1.24
CA ASN A 9 0.95 -11.75 -1.02
C ASN A 9 0.00 -11.06 -1.97
N LEU A 10 -1.06 -10.48 -1.43
CA LEU A 10 -2.03 -9.76 -2.22
C LEU A 10 -1.97 -8.27 -1.90
N TRP A 11 -1.76 -7.50 -2.94
CA TRP A 11 -1.87 -6.04 -2.88
C TRP A 11 -3.19 -5.64 -3.51
N GLY A 12 -3.85 -4.69 -2.91
CA GLY A 12 -5.08 -4.17 -3.45
C GLY A 12 -5.37 -2.77 -2.98
N HIS A 13 -6.36 -2.13 -3.57
CA HIS A 13 -6.80 -0.80 -3.18
C HIS A 13 -8.32 -0.75 -3.12
N CYS A 14 -8.84 0.20 -2.34
CA CYS A 14 -10.26 0.44 -2.23
C CYS A 14 -10.63 1.68 -3.06
N ASN A 15 -11.68 1.56 -3.88
CA ASN A 15 -12.06 2.60 -4.82
C ASN A 15 -12.60 3.89 -4.18
N ARG A 16 -13.21 3.82 -2.99
CA ARG A 16 -13.87 4.99 -2.38
C ARG A 16 -12.94 5.85 -1.54
N SER A 17 -12.07 5.22 -0.77
CA SER A 17 -10.98 5.90 -0.10
C SER A 17 -9.74 5.20 -0.58
N TRP A 18 -8.94 5.91 -1.31
CA TRP A 18 -7.74 5.37 -1.90
C TRP A 18 -6.86 4.80 -0.78
N ARG A 19 -7.00 3.52 -0.54
CA ARG A 19 -6.25 2.79 0.48
C ARG A 19 -5.58 1.61 -0.14
N LEU A 20 -4.33 1.42 0.19
CA LEU A 20 -3.58 0.23 -0.16
C LEU A 20 -3.73 -0.78 0.96
N TYR A 21 -3.92 -2.03 0.61
CA TYR A 21 -3.84 -3.10 1.58
C TYR A 21 -2.93 -4.20 1.07
N ARG A 22 -2.38 -4.95 2.02
CA ARG A 22 -1.57 -6.10 1.75
C ARG A 22 -2.01 -7.24 2.66
N TRP A 23 -2.36 -8.36 2.08
CA TRP A 23 -2.79 -9.54 2.77
C TRP A 23 -1.69 -10.58 2.78
N GLU A 24 -1.42 -11.14 3.96
CA GLU A 24 -0.42 -12.16 4.17
C GLU A 24 -0.98 -13.26 5.05
N TYR A 25 -0.37 -14.42 4.93
CA TYR A 25 -0.83 -15.64 5.54
C TYR A 25 0.39 -16.39 6.07
N TYR A 26 0.39 -16.70 7.34
CA TYR A 26 1.55 -17.26 8.06
C TYR A 26 1.18 -18.45 8.90
N THR A 27 2.19 -19.28 9.22
CA THR A 27 2.09 -20.34 10.21
C THR A 27 2.15 -19.78 11.63
N TYR A 28 2.63 -18.56 11.82
CA TYR A 28 2.67 -17.87 13.11
C TYR A 28 2.28 -16.41 12.93
N GLN A 29 1.87 -15.78 14.02
CA GLN A 29 1.50 -14.37 14.00
C GLN A 29 2.73 -13.48 13.98
N VAL A 30 2.84 -12.60 13.00
CA VAL A 30 3.88 -11.58 12.89
C VAL A 30 3.47 -10.31 13.62
N ASN A 31 2.18 -9.97 13.55
CA ASN A 31 1.61 -8.76 14.12
C ASN A 31 2.26 -7.51 13.52
N GLN A 32 2.26 -7.42 12.21
CA GLN A 32 2.91 -6.35 11.48
C GLN A 32 2.25 -5.01 11.74
N GLN A 33 3.06 -4.00 12.00
CA GLN A 33 2.61 -2.62 12.15
C GLN A 33 3.31 -1.69 11.18
N THR A 34 4.43 -2.12 10.64
CA THR A 34 5.26 -1.32 9.76
C THR A 34 5.79 -2.19 8.62
N LEU A 35 5.83 -1.61 7.42
CA LEU A 35 6.59 -2.17 6.31
C LEU A 35 7.84 -1.33 6.08
N ARG A 36 8.97 -2.01 5.95
CA ARG A 36 10.24 -1.38 5.55
C ARG A 36 10.53 -1.81 4.11
N LEU A 37 10.70 -0.83 3.25
CA LEU A 37 11.11 -1.07 1.87
C LEU A 37 12.54 -0.61 1.67
N THR A 38 13.33 -1.45 1.03
CA THR A 38 14.74 -1.18 0.74
C THR A 38 15.01 -1.45 -0.73
N ALA A 39 15.62 -0.50 -1.40
CA ALA A 39 16.00 -0.64 -2.81
C ALA A 39 17.14 0.31 -3.13
N ASN A 40 18.14 -0.19 -3.83
CA ASN A 40 19.26 0.60 -4.32
C ASN A 40 19.91 1.50 -3.24
N GLY A 41 20.09 0.94 -2.04
CA GLY A 41 20.70 1.68 -0.91
C GLY A 41 19.76 2.64 -0.20
N GLU A 42 18.54 2.82 -0.66
CA GLU A 42 17.53 3.64 -0.01
C GLU A 42 16.60 2.77 0.82
N GLU A 43 16.18 3.30 1.97
CA GLU A 43 15.31 2.58 2.89
C GLU A 43 14.25 3.54 3.43
N THR A 44 13.02 3.09 3.50
CA THR A 44 11.94 3.86 4.10
C THR A 44 10.94 2.93 4.77
N THR A 45 10.22 3.46 5.75
CA THR A 45 9.22 2.71 6.51
C THR A 45 7.86 3.35 6.37
N PHE A 46 6.83 2.50 6.39
CA PHE A 46 5.45 2.94 6.27
C PHE A 46 4.63 2.25 7.37
N SER A 47 3.96 3.04 8.18
CA SER A 47 3.08 2.52 9.22
C SER A 47 1.69 2.28 8.66
N GLY A 48 1.06 1.20 9.11
CA GLY A 48 -0.28 0.84 8.71
C GLY A 48 -1.07 0.26 9.87
N ARG A 49 -2.33 -0.05 9.60
CA ARG A 49 -3.18 -0.75 10.55
C ARG A 49 -3.14 -2.24 10.25
N ASN A 50 -3.06 -3.05 11.29
CA ASN A 50 -3.05 -4.49 11.19
C ASN A 50 -4.41 -5.05 11.57
N HIS A 51 -4.94 -5.93 10.74
CA HIS A 51 -6.11 -6.75 11.03
C HIS A 51 -5.66 -8.19 10.99
N HIS A 52 -5.86 -8.88 12.10
CA HIS A 52 -5.44 -10.27 12.25
C HIS A 52 -6.64 -11.17 12.46
N PHE A 53 -6.68 -12.30 11.79
CA PHE A 53 -7.62 -13.37 12.07
C PHE A 53 -6.94 -14.73 11.89
N GLN A 54 -7.48 -15.74 12.52
CA GLN A 54 -6.96 -17.10 12.45
C GLN A 54 -8.00 -18.03 11.86
N ASP A 55 -7.60 -18.75 10.83
CA ASP A 55 -8.41 -19.79 10.19
C ASP A 55 -7.45 -20.88 9.71
N GLY A 56 -7.08 -21.78 10.64
CA GLY A 56 -6.03 -22.77 10.42
C GLY A 56 -4.63 -22.15 10.45
N ALA A 57 -4.45 -21.01 9.82
CA ALA A 57 -3.22 -20.24 9.84
C ALA A 57 -3.50 -18.82 10.28
N HIS A 58 -2.45 -18.03 10.50
CA HIS A 58 -2.57 -16.63 10.86
C HIS A 58 -2.63 -15.78 9.60
N HIS A 59 -3.68 -14.99 9.47
CA HIS A 59 -3.86 -14.05 8.38
C HIS A 59 -3.70 -12.64 8.89
N GLU A 60 -2.93 -11.83 8.20
CA GLU A 60 -2.74 -10.42 8.53
C GLU A 60 -3.02 -9.56 7.31
N ILE A 61 -3.79 -8.51 7.53
CA ILE A 61 -4.07 -7.52 6.51
C ILE A 61 -3.57 -6.18 7.03
N MET A 62 -2.60 -5.61 6.36
CA MET A 62 -2.16 -4.24 6.64
C MET A 62 -2.88 -3.28 5.70
N THR A 63 -3.44 -2.22 6.27
CA THR A 63 -4.05 -1.15 5.49
C THR A 63 -3.30 0.14 5.71
N PHE A 64 -3.12 0.90 4.63
CA PHE A 64 -2.42 2.17 4.62
C PHE A 64 -3.38 3.26 4.16
N ASP A 65 -3.37 4.40 4.85
CA ASP A 65 -4.17 5.54 4.42
C ASP A 65 -3.66 6.10 3.08
N GLU A 66 -4.36 7.07 2.52
CA GLU A 66 -4.05 7.62 1.21
C GLU A 66 -2.61 8.12 1.10
N ASP A 67 -2.17 8.91 2.06
CA ASP A 67 -0.83 9.52 2.01
C ASP A 67 0.27 8.45 2.11
N ASN A 68 0.14 7.54 3.05
CA ASN A 68 1.10 6.43 3.20
C ASN A 68 1.06 5.48 2.01
N ALA A 69 -0.14 5.20 1.50
CA ALA A 69 -0.30 4.33 0.32
C ALA A 69 0.39 4.92 -0.91
N LEU A 70 0.17 6.21 -1.18
CA LEU A 70 0.79 6.87 -2.32
C LEU A 70 2.30 6.98 -2.17
N ALA A 71 2.79 7.27 -0.96
CA ALA A 71 4.23 7.32 -0.70
C ALA A 71 4.89 5.95 -0.90
N LEU A 72 4.24 4.88 -0.43
CA LEU A 72 4.73 3.53 -0.59
C LEU A 72 4.78 3.14 -2.08
N LEU A 73 3.72 3.41 -2.81
CA LEU A 73 3.64 3.12 -4.24
C LEU A 73 4.65 3.96 -5.03
N ASN A 74 4.87 5.21 -4.62
CA ASN A 74 5.89 6.06 -5.23
C ASN A 74 7.30 5.48 -5.06
N PHE A 75 7.61 4.97 -3.89
CA PHE A 75 8.90 4.33 -3.64
C PHE A 75 9.12 3.14 -4.59
N ILE A 76 8.11 2.28 -4.73
CA ILE A 76 8.18 1.12 -5.62
C ILE A 76 8.33 1.57 -7.08
N THR A 77 7.55 2.57 -7.49
CA THR A 77 7.59 3.09 -8.86
C THR A 77 8.96 3.67 -9.19
N THR A 78 9.52 4.43 -8.27
CA THR A 78 10.86 5.04 -8.43
C THR A 78 11.94 3.97 -8.55
N HIS A 79 11.78 2.83 -7.87
CA HIS A 79 12.75 1.75 -7.87
C HIS A 79 12.33 0.53 -8.71
N GLN A 80 11.48 0.76 -9.71
CA GLN A 80 10.89 -0.33 -10.51
C GLN A 80 11.94 -1.23 -11.18
N ASN A 81 13.09 -0.66 -11.54
CA ASN A 81 14.16 -1.39 -12.18
C ASN A 81 15.19 -1.96 -11.20
N SER A 82 14.97 -1.78 -9.92
CA SER A 82 15.85 -2.26 -8.86
C SER A 82 15.19 -3.41 -8.12
N LYS A 83 16.00 -4.14 -7.38
CA LYS A 83 15.49 -5.15 -6.46
C LYS A 83 14.86 -4.44 -5.27
N VAL A 84 13.59 -4.72 -5.00
CA VAL A 84 12.86 -4.12 -3.89
C VAL A 84 12.62 -5.17 -2.81
N ARG A 85 13.19 -4.93 -1.65
CA ARG A 85 13.04 -5.76 -0.47
C ARG A 85 11.93 -5.20 0.40
N VAL A 86 11.00 -6.07 0.81
CA VAL A 86 9.91 -5.70 1.70
C VAL A 86 10.05 -6.49 2.99
N GLU A 87 10.04 -5.77 4.11
CA GLU A 87 10.08 -6.40 5.43
C GLU A 87 8.86 -5.98 6.23
N GLY A 88 8.08 -6.97 6.67
CA GLY A 88 6.98 -6.76 7.61
C GLY A 88 7.52 -6.83 9.03
N ILE A 89 7.39 -5.74 9.77
CA ILE A 89 7.95 -5.59 11.11
C ILE A 89 6.83 -5.63 12.14
N GLY A 90 6.93 -6.59 13.04
CA GLY A 90 5.99 -6.78 14.14
C GLY A 90 6.66 -6.68 15.50
N ASP A 91 6.01 -7.24 16.51
CA ASP A 91 6.44 -7.15 17.91
C ASP A 91 7.76 -7.88 18.18
N LYS A 92 8.00 -8.96 17.45
CA LYS A 92 9.16 -9.83 17.67
C LYS A 92 10.05 -9.82 16.43
N PRO A 93 11.25 -9.25 16.51
CA PRO A 93 12.14 -9.16 15.34
C PRO A 93 12.43 -10.51 14.68
N THR A 94 12.46 -11.59 15.45
CA THR A 94 12.69 -12.94 14.94
C THR A 94 11.55 -13.46 14.07
N ARG A 95 10.41 -12.81 14.11
CA ARG A 95 9.24 -13.15 13.30
C ARG A 95 8.99 -12.15 12.19
N ASN A 96 9.86 -11.17 12.01
CA ASN A 96 9.76 -10.26 10.86
C ASN A 96 9.83 -11.08 9.59
N TRP A 97 9.05 -10.64 8.62
CA TRP A 97 8.90 -11.37 7.38
C TRP A 97 9.46 -10.57 6.22
N VAL A 98 10.25 -11.21 5.39
CA VAL A 98 10.96 -10.56 4.29
C VAL A 98 10.67 -11.26 2.99
N TYR A 99 10.41 -10.48 1.94
CA TYR A 99 10.40 -10.99 0.58
C TYR A 99 10.80 -9.89 -0.40
N TYR A 100 11.04 -10.31 -1.64
CA TYR A 100 11.40 -9.39 -2.71
C TYR A 100 10.27 -9.34 -3.73
N LEU A 101 9.90 -8.13 -4.14
CA LEU A 101 8.87 -7.95 -5.17
C LEU A 101 9.38 -8.50 -6.49
N ASN A 102 8.56 -9.28 -7.18
CA ASN A 102 8.88 -9.71 -8.53
C ASN A 102 8.51 -8.60 -9.53
N ASP A 103 8.91 -8.77 -10.78
CA ASP A 103 8.73 -7.74 -11.81
C ASP A 103 7.24 -7.45 -12.07
N LYS A 104 6.39 -8.47 -12.04
CA LYS A 104 4.95 -8.30 -12.25
C LYS A 104 4.30 -7.52 -11.12
N GLU A 105 4.71 -7.79 -9.88
CA GLU A 105 4.22 -7.05 -8.72
C GLU A 105 4.63 -5.58 -8.79
N LYS A 106 5.89 -5.32 -9.11
CA LYS A 106 6.39 -3.95 -9.26
C LYS A 106 5.65 -3.19 -10.35
N GLU A 107 5.41 -3.83 -11.48
CA GLU A 107 4.66 -3.24 -12.58
C GLU A 107 3.22 -2.93 -12.16
N ALA A 108 2.54 -3.89 -11.56
CA ALA A 108 1.16 -3.72 -11.11
C ALA A 108 1.02 -2.61 -10.06
N LEU A 109 1.96 -2.55 -9.12
CA LEU A 109 1.96 -1.50 -8.09
C LEU A 109 2.28 -0.14 -8.66
N SER A 110 3.18 -0.06 -9.64
CA SER A 110 3.49 1.17 -10.34
C SER A 110 2.28 1.68 -11.14
N ASP A 111 1.57 0.79 -11.83
CA ASP A 111 0.34 1.14 -12.53
C ASP A 111 -0.74 1.62 -11.54
N THR A 112 -0.83 0.97 -10.39
CA THR A 112 -1.73 1.36 -9.31
C THR A 112 -1.41 2.76 -8.79
N TYR A 113 -0.13 3.09 -8.67
CA TYR A 113 0.30 4.44 -8.27
C TYR A 113 -0.18 5.50 -9.26
N GLN A 114 0.01 5.26 -10.55
CA GLN A 114 -0.39 6.19 -11.60
C GLN A 114 -1.91 6.40 -11.60
N LEU A 115 -2.67 5.32 -11.46
CA LEU A 115 -4.13 5.40 -11.38
C LEU A 115 -4.58 6.18 -10.15
N GLY A 116 -3.99 5.93 -8.99
CA GLY A 116 -4.34 6.62 -7.75
C GLY A 116 -4.04 8.12 -7.82
N PHE A 117 -2.91 8.47 -8.40
CA PHE A 117 -2.55 9.87 -8.60
C PHE A 117 -3.53 10.57 -9.53
N LEU A 118 -3.91 9.91 -10.61
CA LEU A 118 -4.89 10.43 -11.56
C LEU A 118 -6.27 10.61 -10.91
N MET A 119 -6.71 9.65 -10.12
CA MET A 119 -8.00 9.75 -9.42
C MET A 119 -8.01 10.88 -8.39
N LYS A 120 -6.90 11.13 -7.73
CA LYS A 120 -6.76 12.26 -6.82
C LYS A 120 -6.93 13.58 -7.56
N ASP A 121 -6.32 13.71 -8.72
CA ASP A 121 -6.45 14.90 -9.57
C ASP A 121 -7.88 15.09 -10.07
N ILE A 122 -8.53 14.01 -10.50
CA ILE A 122 -9.94 14.06 -10.95
C ILE A 122 -10.84 14.53 -9.79
N ASN A 123 -10.67 13.98 -8.62
CA ASN A 123 -11.47 14.38 -7.45
C ASN A 123 -11.26 15.85 -7.09
N GLN A 124 -10.05 16.34 -7.22
CA GLN A 124 -9.74 17.74 -6.99
C GLN A 124 -10.43 18.64 -8.02
N LEU A 125 -10.36 18.27 -9.30
CA LEU A 125 -11.02 19.00 -10.38
C LEU A 125 -12.53 19.04 -10.21
N GLU A 126 -13.14 17.93 -9.81
CA GLU A 126 -14.58 17.87 -9.52
C GLU A 126 -14.97 18.80 -8.38
N ARG A 127 -14.16 18.87 -7.32
CA ARG A 127 -14.40 19.81 -6.21
C ARG A 127 -14.30 21.25 -6.67
N MET A 128 -13.31 21.57 -7.48
CA MET A 128 -13.14 22.90 -8.04
C MET A 128 -14.33 23.28 -8.92
N GLN A 129 -14.81 22.37 -9.75
CA GLN A 129 -15.98 22.57 -10.60
C GLN A 129 -17.25 22.82 -9.77
N ARG A 130 -17.47 22.05 -8.72
CA ARG A 130 -18.63 22.25 -7.82
C ARG A 130 -18.57 23.62 -7.15
N THR A 131 -17.40 24.05 -6.72
CA THR A 131 -17.22 25.36 -6.11
C THR A 131 -17.51 26.47 -7.11
N ALA A 132 -17.00 26.36 -8.33
CA ALA A 132 -17.26 27.33 -9.40
C ALA A 132 -18.75 27.40 -9.74
N ASN A 133 -19.43 26.26 -9.85
CA ASN A 133 -20.87 26.21 -10.14
C ASN A 133 -21.68 26.85 -9.01
N ALA A 134 -21.30 26.63 -7.77
CA ALA A 134 -21.97 27.26 -6.62
C ALA A 134 -21.81 28.77 -6.64
N GLN A 135 -20.64 29.28 -7.03
CA GLN A 135 -20.41 30.73 -7.17
C GLN A 135 -21.24 31.32 -8.31
N ILE A 136 -21.29 30.66 -9.45
CA ILE A 136 -22.10 31.10 -10.60
C ILE A 136 -23.57 31.18 -10.18
N ASN A 137 -24.10 30.16 -9.54
CA ASN A 137 -25.50 30.14 -9.07
C ASN A 137 -25.79 31.26 -8.09
N ARG A 138 -24.80 31.65 -7.29
CA ARG A 138 -24.94 32.77 -6.34
C ARG A 138 -25.10 34.12 -7.05
N TYR A 139 -24.44 34.28 -8.19
CA TYR A 139 -24.46 35.54 -8.94
C TYR A 139 -25.58 35.62 -9.97
N THR A 140 -26.18 34.51 -10.36
CA THR A 140 -27.21 34.47 -11.39
C THR A 140 -28.64 34.52 -10.85
N LYS A 141 -28.82 34.58 -9.55
CA LYS A 141 -30.16 34.71 -8.92
C LYS A 141 -30.58 36.15 -8.75
#